data_a8713115988d7fa6e1cfa3227323717b
#
_entry.id   a8713115988d7fa6e1cfa3227323717b
#
_cell.length_a   1.000
_cell.length_b   1.000
_cell.length_c   1.000
_cell.angle_alpha   90.00
_cell.angle_beta   90.00
_cell.angle_gamma   90.00
#
_symmetry.space_group_name_H-M   'P 1'
#
loop_
_entity.id
_entity.type
_entity.pdbx_description
1 polymer ?
#
loop_
_entity_poly.entity_id
_entity_poly.type
_entity_poly.pdbx_seq_one_letter_code
_entity_poly.pdbx_strand_id
1 'polypeptide(L)'
;RVHEYDLVWAVPSGAGDAGVYVVRRDAGTGEWTLTGAAGPLALGSALAVYPLTVLAEVQRPTVDNQGLPAFGPPTAIGEFGFDPRAVGTGITTVLTANPPTHRQALYVPVAIEDADALSSIPLSPDDLPGAIATALFGETILATAPVSTTRLADRQVTVLLEGGSDGNAPGVSEYTGDPLNFTDYQNNPTALPFNGLLAFESVDDISIVAAPGSSTGWLGTGGDSATAAQIAQEISGALITHCEKMLYRVAALDTPAQFLPDDALDFRNKRSSTHAAVYYPWITVSHPVDNTRLDVPPAAYMAGIWARSDHNRGVIKAPANEVVRSALDFETRLNKAQQELLNPQGVNCLRFFPGAGFLIWGARTISDDPEWKYLSMRRYFNYLEKSIDEGTQWVVFEVNGPALWDAVRHTVEGFLLNEWKSGALLGAKPDQGYFVRCDASTMTADDLDNGRLICTIGVAAAKPAEFVIFRISQWTATTSS
;
A
#
# COMPACT_ATOMS: atom_id res chain seq x y z
N ARG A 1 -6.99 30.76 -18.15
CA ARG A 1 -5.87 30.69 -19.10
C ARG A 1 -6.25 29.68 -20.16
N VAL A 2 -5.91 30.00 -21.40
CA VAL A 2 -6.17 29.14 -22.55
C VAL A 2 -4.82 28.65 -23.05
N HIS A 3 -4.71 27.38 -23.38
CA HIS A 3 -3.49 26.72 -23.87
C HIS A 3 -3.66 26.30 -25.34
N GLU A 4 -2.59 26.01 -26.00
CA GLU A 4 -2.64 25.45 -27.35
C GLU A 4 -3.39 24.11 -27.33
N TYR A 5 -4.27 23.94 -28.32
CA TYR A 5 -5.20 22.82 -28.47
C TYR A 5 -6.39 22.79 -27.51
N ASP A 6 -6.54 23.77 -26.60
CA ASP A 6 -7.76 23.85 -25.82
C ASP A 6 -8.98 24.02 -26.74
N LEU A 7 -10.05 23.32 -26.39
CA LEU A 7 -11.35 23.54 -26.99
C LEU A 7 -12.04 24.70 -26.28
N VAL A 8 -12.53 25.64 -27.03
CA VAL A 8 -13.16 26.83 -26.46
C VAL A 8 -14.46 27.18 -27.20
N TRP A 9 -15.40 27.79 -26.49
CA TRP A 9 -16.51 28.48 -27.09
C TRP A 9 -16.10 29.94 -27.26
N ALA A 10 -16.14 30.46 -28.49
CA ALA A 10 -15.79 31.81 -28.77
C ALA A 10 -16.97 32.56 -29.37
N VAL A 11 -17.07 33.86 -29.00
CA VAL A 11 -18.03 34.81 -29.55
C VAL A 11 -17.21 35.87 -30.31
N PRO A 12 -17.24 35.89 -31.64
CA PRO A 12 -16.54 36.90 -32.42
C PRO A 12 -17.07 38.30 -32.18
N SER A 13 -16.20 39.32 -32.28
CA SER A 13 -16.58 40.74 -32.16
C SER A 13 -17.20 41.33 -33.43
N GLY A 14 -17.32 40.54 -34.52
CA GLY A 14 -17.84 40.91 -35.82
C GLY A 14 -18.91 39.93 -36.34
N ALA A 15 -19.10 39.85 -37.65
CA ALA A 15 -20.14 39.08 -38.30
C ALA A 15 -19.92 37.56 -38.35
N GLY A 16 -19.06 37.04 -37.49
CA GLY A 16 -18.84 35.57 -37.36
C GLY A 16 -19.84 34.94 -36.39
N ASP A 17 -20.12 33.65 -36.59
CA ASP A 17 -21.01 32.92 -35.71
C ASP A 17 -20.28 32.46 -34.44
N ALA A 18 -20.96 32.63 -33.31
CA ALA A 18 -20.47 32.05 -32.04
C ALA A 18 -20.47 30.53 -32.14
N GLY A 19 -19.40 29.89 -31.64
CA GLY A 19 -19.27 28.45 -31.76
C GLY A 19 -18.04 27.88 -31.10
N VAL A 20 -17.79 26.59 -31.37
CA VAL A 20 -16.68 25.81 -30.84
C VAL A 20 -15.45 26.03 -31.75
N TYR A 21 -14.31 26.32 -31.12
CA TYR A 21 -13.03 26.54 -31.78
C TYR A 21 -11.91 25.83 -31.02
N VAL A 22 -10.88 25.42 -31.75
CA VAL A 22 -9.63 24.92 -31.19
C VAL A 22 -8.60 26.05 -31.15
N VAL A 23 -7.93 26.21 -30.03
CA VAL A 23 -6.88 27.21 -29.85
C VAL A 23 -5.60 26.75 -30.50
N ARG A 24 -5.01 27.56 -31.35
CA ARG A 24 -3.78 27.27 -32.08
C ARG A 24 -2.77 28.40 -31.91
N ARG A 25 -1.51 28.05 -32.03
CA ARG A 25 -0.43 29.02 -32.11
C ARG A 25 0.28 28.87 -33.45
N ASP A 26 0.34 29.97 -34.21
CA ASP A 26 1.08 29.93 -35.47
C ASP A 26 2.58 29.80 -35.23
N ALA A 27 3.19 28.79 -35.84
CA ALA A 27 4.60 28.43 -35.60
C ALA A 27 5.57 29.51 -36.18
N GLY A 28 5.14 30.30 -37.17
CA GLY A 28 5.98 31.28 -37.84
C GLY A 28 5.88 32.68 -37.21
N THR A 29 4.66 33.10 -36.88
CA THR A 29 4.38 34.42 -36.30
C THR A 29 4.28 34.41 -34.78
N GLY A 30 4.01 33.24 -34.18
CA GLY A 30 3.74 33.08 -32.74
C GLY A 30 2.38 33.60 -32.30
N GLU A 31 1.54 34.04 -33.24
CA GLU A 31 0.22 34.56 -32.94
C GLU A 31 -0.78 33.45 -32.56
N TRP A 32 -1.73 33.78 -31.69
CA TRP A 32 -2.79 32.90 -31.27
C TRP A 32 -4.00 33.01 -32.18
N THR A 33 -4.48 31.91 -32.69
CA THR A 33 -5.66 31.81 -33.56
C THR A 33 -6.65 30.81 -33.01
N LEU A 34 -7.92 30.99 -33.37
CA LEU A 34 -9.01 30.07 -33.09
C LEU A 34 -9.39 29.41 -34.42
N THR A 35 -9.30 28.09 -34.52
CA THR A 35 -9.67 27.33 -35.72
C THR A 35 -11.01 26.66 -35.49
N GLY A 36 -12.01 26.96 -36.31
CA GLY A 36 -13.34 26.37 -36.25
C GLY A 36 -13.90 26.10 -37.63
N ALA A 37 -15.12 25.58 -37.73
CA ALA A 37 -15.78 25.20 -38.99
C ALA A 37 -15.92 26.38 -39.97
N ALA A 38 -15.99 27.62 -39.47
CA ALA A 38 -16.09 28.86 -40.27
C ALA A 38 -14.71 29.44 -40.71
N GLY A 39 -13.60 28.76 -40.39
CA GLY A 39 -12.24 29.19 -40.69
C GLY A 39 -11.50 29.80 -39.49
N PRO A 40 -10.24 30.20 -39.68
CA PRO A 40 -9.41 30.71 -38.59
C PRO A 40 -9.83 32.15 -38.19
N LEU A 41 -9.88 32.40 -36.88
CA LEU A 41 -10.15 33.71 -36.28
C LEU A 41 -8.99 34.08 -35.36
N ALA A 42 -8.46 35.31 -35.48
CA ALA A 42 -7.45 35.75 -34.52
C ALA A 42 -8.05 35.84 -33.10
N LEU A 43 -7.34 35.30 -32.10
CA LEU A 43 -7.84 35.27 -30.73
C LEU A 43 -8.23 36.64 -30.19
N GLY A 44 -7.50 37.69 -30.58
CA GLY A 44 -7.80 39.08 -30.25
C GLY A 44 -9.06 39.65 -30.89
N SER A 45 -9.65 38.96 -31.87
CA SER A 45 -10.92 39.37 -32.52
C SER A 45 -12.15 38.73 -31.83
N ALA A 46 -11.98 37.93 -30.79
CA ALA A 46 -13.08 37.36 -30.02
C ALA A 46 -13.55 38.36 -28.93
N LEU A 47 -14.88 38.57 -28.85
CA LEU A 47 -15.49 39.35 -27.78
C LEU A 47 -15.43 38.60 -26.44
N ALA A 48 -15.61 37.28 -26.47
CA ALA A 48 -15.53 36.40 -25.31
C ALA A 48 -15.03 35.04 -25.72
N VAL A 49 -14.22 34.41 -24.86
CA VAL A 49 -13.68 33.06 -25.03
C VAL A 49 -13.89 32.28 -23.73
N TYR A 50 -14.57 31.18 -23.80
CA TYR A 50 -14.86 30.28 -22.66
C TYR A 50 -14.19 28.96 -22.89
N PRO A 51 -13.22 28.51 -22.05
CA PRO A 51 -12.68 27.15 -22.12
C PRO A 51 -13.79 26.13 -21.93
N LEU A 52 -13.78 25.10 -22.76
CA LEU A 52 -14.67 23.94 -22.61
C LEU A 52 -13.89 22.82 -21.94
N THR A 53 -14.41 22.38 -20.82
CA THR A 53 -13.86 21.28 -20.04
C THR A 53 -14.93 20.21 -19.80
N VAL A 54 -14.49 18.98 -19.53
CA VAL A 54 -15.36 17.86 -19.16
C VAL A 54 -15.18 17.58 -17.68
N LEU A 55 -16.29 17.54 -16.95
CA LEU A 55 -16.35 16.97 -15.62
C LEU A 55 -16.86 15.53 -15.76
N ALA A 56 -16.02 14.54 -15.42
CA ALA A 56 -16.43 13.16 -15.35
C ALA A 56 -16.84 12.79 -13.92
N GLU A 57 -18.04 12.22 -13.80
CA GLU A 57 -18.57 11.75 -12.54
C GLU A 57 -18.98 10.28 -12.68
N VAL A 58 -18.69 9.46 -11.66
CA VAL A 58 -19.09 8.06 -11.59
C VAL A 58 -20.13 7.89 -10.50
N GLN A 59 -21.20 7.20 -10.82
CA GLN A 59 -22.21 6.75 -9.87
C GLN A 59 -22.16 5.23 -9.79
N ARG A 60 -22.10 4.69 -8.57
CA ARG A 60 -22.12 3.24 -8.34
C ARG A 60 -23.56 2.74 -8.22
N PRO A 61 -23.84 1.53 -8.69
CA PRO A 61 -25.11 0.89 -8.43
C PRO A 61 -25.30 0.70 -6.92
N THR A 62 -26.49 0.95 -6.45
CA THR A 62 -26.91 0.79 -5.06
C THR A 62 -28.36 0.32 -5.02
N VAL A 63 -28.92 0.17 -3.85
CA VAL A 63 -30.34 -0.04 -3.65
C VAL A 63 -30.92 1.12 -2.86
N ASP A 64 -32.11 1.55 -3.20
CA ASP A 64 -32.82 2.57 -2.44
C ASP A 64 -33.40 2.01 -1.12
N ASN A 65 -34.04 2.89 -0.35
CA ASN A 65 -34.65 2.51 0.93
C ASN A 65 -35.81 1.49 0.80
N GLN A 66 -36.23 1.18 -0.43
CA GLN A 66 -37.27 0.19 -0.76
C GLN A 66 -36.66 -1.10 -1.31
N GLY A 67 -35.33 -1.19 -1.42
CA GLY A 67 -34.62 -2.33 -1.98
C GLY A 67 -34.62 -2.38 -3.51
N LEU A 68 -34.99 -1.30 -4.19
CA LEU A 68 -34.96 -1.23 -5.64
C LEU A 68 -33.60 -0.75 -6.16
N PRO A 69 -33.17 -1.21 -7.35
CA PRO A 69 -31.94 -0.74 -7.97
C PRO A 69 -31.94 0.78 -8.12
N ALA A 70 -30.89 1.42 -7.65
CA ALA A 70 -30.69 2.85 -7.71
C ALA A 70 -29.20 3.15 -7.96
N PHE A 71 -28.87 4.42 -8.17
CA PHE A 71 -27.47 4.86 -8.22
C PHE A 71 -27.17 5.72 -7.00
N GLY A 72 -25.98 5.52 -6.45
CA GLY A 72 -25.43 6.34 -5.37
C GLY A 72 -25.15 7.78 -5.81
N PRO A 73 -24.71 8.63 -4.87
CA PRO A 73 -24.35 10.00 -5.19
C PRO A 73 -23.19 10.05 -6.21
N PRO A 74 -23.21 11.01 -7.15
CA PRO A 74 -22.13 11.16 -8.12
C PRO A 74 -20.81 11.48 -7.42
N THR A 75 -19.74 10.86 -7.88
CA THR A 75 -18.39 11.11 -7.43
C THR A 75 -17.57 11.64 -8.58
N ALA A 76 -17.05 12.87 -8.46
CA ALA A 76 -16.23 13.48 -9.48
C ALA A 76 -14.87 12.78 -9.57
N ILE A 77 -14.53 12.29 -10.77
CA ILE A 77 -13.20 11.77 -11.10
C ILE A 77 -12.23 12.93 -11.29
N GLY A 78 -12.65 13.97 -12.04
CA GLY A 78 -11.89 15.15 -12.31
C GLY A 78 -12.48 16.00 -13.44
N GLU A 79 -11.93 17.19 -13.60
CA GLU A 79 -12.20 18.10 -14.70
C GLU A 79 -10.99 18.14 -15.62
N PHE A 80 -11.18 17.99 -16.93
CA PHE A 80 -10.10 17.90 -17.91
C PHE A 80 -10.50 18.49 -19.27
N GLY A 81 -9.49 18.86 -20.05
CA GLY A 81 -9.66 19.33 -21.43
C GLY A 81 -9.79 18.17 -22.42
N PHE A 82 -10.30 18.46 -23.61
CA PHE A 82 -10.52 17.47 -24.66
C PHE A 82 -9.23 17.03 -25.39
N ASP A 83 -8.12 17.79 -25.27
CA ASP A 83 -6.90 17.45 -25.97
C ASP A 83 -6.13 16.32 -25.28
N PRO A 84 -5.92 15.19 -25.94
CA PRO A 84 -5.13 14.09 -25.40
C PRO A 84 -3.63 14.43 -25.24
N ARG A 85 -3.13 15.49 -25.91
CA ARG A 85 -1.73 15.93 -25.84
C ARG A 85 -1.45 16.80 -24.61
N ALA A 86 -2.50 17.31 -23.93
CA ALA A 86 -2.33 18.12 -22.74
C ALA A 86 -1.88 17.27 -21.56
N VAL A 87 -0.59 17.35 -21.24
CA VAL A 87 0.02 16.57 -20.15
C VAL A 87 -0.55 17.01 -18.80
N GLY A 88 -1.13 16.05 -18.09
CA GLY A 88 -1.70 16.26 -16.74
C GLY A 88 -3.12 16.80 -16.70
N THR A 89 -3.66 17.35 -17.80
CA THR A 89 -4.99 17.95 -17.88
C THR A 89 -5.83 17.46 -19.05
N GLY A 90 -5.26 16.65 -19.94
CA GLY A 90 -5.95 16.09 -21.10
C GLY A 90 -6.79 14.88 -20.75
N ILE A 91 -7.81 14.63 -21.58
CA ILE A 91 -8.77 13.53 -21.38
C ILE A 91 -8.11 12.16 -21.22
N THR A 92 -7.07 11.85 -22.01
CA THR A 92 -6.35 10.58 -21.95
C THR A 92 -5.42 10.46 -20.74
N THR A 93 -5.10 11.57 -20.07
CA THR A 93 -4.31 11.55 -18.84
C THR A 93 -5.17 11.19 -17.63
N VAL A 94 -6.43 11.60 -17.65
CA VAL A 94 -7.37 11.39 -16.53
C VAL A 94 -8.19 10.12 -16.74
N LEU A 95 -8.71 9.90 -17.97
CA LEU A 95 -9.42 8.70 -18.36
C LEU A 95 -8.45 7.69 -18.95
N THR A 96 -7.75 6.97 -18.10
CA THR A 96 -6.74 5.96 -18.44
C THR A 96 -6.83 4.78 -17.49
N ALA A 97 -6.38 3.62 -17.96
CA ALA A 97 -6.30 2.41 -17.12
C ALA A 97 -5.36 2.59 -15.90
N ASN A 98 -4.38 3.51 -15.99
CA ASN A 98 -3.43 3.81 -14.93
C ASN A 98 -3.46 5.32 -14.59
N PRO A 99 -4.49 5.79 -13.87
CA PRO A 99 -4.63 7.21 -13.55
C PRO A 99 -3.49 7.70 -12.64
N PRO A 100 -3.01 8.93 -12.81
CA PRO A 100 -1.82 9.44 -12.13
C PRO A 100 -2.03 9.71 -10.64
N THR A 101 -3.28 9.76 -10.16
CA THR A 101 -3.58 10.00 -8.75
C THR A 101 -4.21 8.79 -8.10
N HIS A 102 -3.77 8.48 -6.89
CA HIS A 102 -4.31 7.37 -6.09
C HIS A 102 -5.82 7.49 -5.87
N ARG A 103 -6.33 8.71 -5.73
CA ARG A 103 -7.76 8.97 -5.55
C ARG A 103 -8.58 8.59 -6.80
N GLN A 104 -8.03 8.83 -7.98
CA GLN A 104 -8.67 8.43 -9.24
C GLN A 104 -8.60 6.92 -9.45
N ALA A 105 -7.55 6.26 -9.01
CA ALA A 105 -7.41 4.81 -9.08
C ALA A 105 -8.40 4.04 -8.17
N LEU A 106 -8.88 4.68 -7.09
CA LEU A 106 -9.90 4.09 -6.20
C LEU A 106 -11.30 4.05 -6.83
N TYR A 107 -11.53 4.90 -7.83
CA TYR A 107 -12.78 4.96 -8.58
C TYR A 107 -12.51 4.37 -9.94
N VAL A 108 -12.97 3.20 -10.20
CA VAL A 108 -12.90 2.48 -11.48
C VAL A 108 -12.13 3.24 -12.58
N PRO A 109 -10.93 2.82 -12.97
CA PRO A 109 -10.20 3.49 -14.05
C PRO A 109 -11.04 3.40 -15.33
N VAL A 110 -11.62 4.51 -15.75
CA VAL A 110 -12.32 4.61 -17.02
C VAL A 110 -11.30 5.03 -18.06
N ALA A 111 -10.98 4.14 -18.99
CA ALA A 111 -10.14 4.46 -20.13
C ALA A 111 -11.03 4.70 -21.36
N ILE A 112 -10.67 5.68 -22.15
CA ILE A 112 -11.19 5.79 -23.52
C ILE A 112 -10.25 4.97 -24.39
N GLU A 113 -10.71 3.80 -24.81
CA GLU A 113 -10.02 2.98 -25.78
C GLU A 113 -10.37 3.48 -27.19
N ASP A 114 -9.33 3.94 -27.87
CA ASP A 114 -9.40 4.58 -29.18
C ASP A 114 -9.34 3.54 -30.30
N ALA A 115 -9.91 2.41 -30.21
CA ALA A 115 -9.53 1.47 -31.25
C ALA A 115 -10.12 1.80 -32.64
N ASP A 116 -11.39 2.03 -32.79
CA ASP A 116 -11.97 2.06 -34.14
C ASP A 116 -12.82 3.29 -34.48
N ALA A 117 -13.33 3.99 -33.48
CA ALA A 117 -14.23 5.12 -33.72
C ALA A 117 -13.48 6.41 -34.12
N LEU A 118 -12.29 6.63 -33.58
CA LEU A 118 -11.46 7.80 -33.93
C LEU A 118 -10.63 7.54 -35.18
N SER A 119 -10.26 6.28 -35.50
CA SER A 119 -9.51 5.92 -36.70
C SER A 119 -10.34 6.01 -37.98
N SER A 120 -11.66 5.96 -37.90
CA SER A 120 -12.56 6.07 -39.06
C SER A 120 -12.86 7.52 -39.47
N ILE A 121 -12.50 8.49 -38.64
CA ILE A 121 -12.66 9.91 -38.96
C ILE A 121 -11.32 10.38 -39.54
N PRO A 122 -11.24 10.83 -40.81
CA PRO A 122 -10.04 11.39 -41.38
C PRO A 122 -9.77 12.75 -40.75
N LEU A 123 -9.22 12.74 -39.54
CA LEU A 123 -8.94 13.95 -38.77
C LEU A 123 -7.52 14.43 -39.05
N SER A 124 -7.41 15.69 -39.38
CA SER A 124 -6.18 16.42 -39.11
C SER A 124 -5.94 16.34 -37.59
N PRO A 125 -4.68 16.14 -37.12
CA PRO A 125 -4.37 16.21 -35.69
C PRO A 125 -4.88 17.48 -35.01
N ASP A 126 -5.21 18.47 -35.79
CA ASP A 126 -5.68 19.79 -35.36
C ASP A 126 -7.17 19.78 -34.95
N ASP A 127 -7.94 18.85 -35.46
CA ASP A 127 -9.39 18.75 -35.21
C ASP A 127 -9.71 17.72 -34.10
N LEU A 128 -8.70 17.05 -33.57
CA LEU A 128 -8.86 15.96 -32.60
C LEU A 128 -9.67 16.36 -31.34
N PRO A 129 -9.44 17.49 -30.67
CA PRO A 129 -10.24 17.91 -29.52
C PRO A 129 -11.72 18.10 -29.86
N GLY A 130 -12.00 18.71 -31.01
CA GLY A 130 -13.37 18.91 -31.52
C GLY A 130 -14.07 17.60 -31.82
N ALA A 131 -13.36 16.65 -32.42
CA ALA A 131 -13.91 15.34 -32.76
C ALA A 131 -14.21 14.51 -31.51
N ILE A 132 -13.33 14.50 -30.52
CA ILE A 132 -13.56 13.83 -29.23
C ILE A 132 -14.80 14.45 -28.54
N ALA A 133 -14.89 15.78 -28.52
CA ALA A 133 -16.02 16.47 -27.94
C ALA A 133 -17.33 16.11 -28.67
N THR A 134 -17.32 16.06 -30.00
CA THR A 134 -18.47 15.68 -30.82
C THR A 134 -18.85 14.22 -30.61
N ALA A 135 -17.88 13.32 -30.53
CA ALA A 135 -18.13 11.90 -30.28
C ALA A 135 -18.75 11.64 -28.90
N LEU A 136 -18.32 12.39 -27.88
CA LEU A 136 -18.82 12.24 -26.52
C LEU A 136 -20.18 12.93 -26.30
N PHE A 137 -20.36 14.12 -26.82
CA PHE A 137 -21.51 14.98 -26.49
C PHE A 137 -22.47 15.19 -27.65
N GLY A 138 -22.07 14.91 -28.87
CA GLY A 138 -22.84 15.19 -30.06
C GLY A 138 -22.83 16.69 -30.49
N GLU A 139 -23.10 16.95 -31.76
CA GLU A 139 -23.06 18.29 -32.33
C GLU A 139 -24.09 19.24 -31.67
N THR A 140 -25.26 18.73 -31.31
CA THR A 140 -26.35 19.55 -30.73
C THR A 140 -25.96 20.16 -29.38
N ILE A 141 -25.28 19.39 -28.52
CA ILE A 141 -24.83 19.88 -27.20
C ILE A 141 -23.73 20.91 -27.38
N LEU A 142 -22.79 20.68 -28.29
CA LEU A 142 -21.68 21.60 -28.56
C LEU A 142 -22.11 22.89 -29.26
N ALA A 143 -23.18 22.86 -30.04
CA ALA A 143 -23.76 24.04 -30.69
C ALA A 143 -24.43 24.99 -29.69
N THR A 144 -24.68 24.59 -28.47
CA THR A 144 -25.36 25.38 -27.45
C THR A 144 -24.37 26.25 -26.67
N ALA A 145 -24.58 27.56 -26.66
CA ALA A 145 -23.69 28.50 -25.95
C ALA A 145 -23.55 28.18 -24.45
N PRO A 146 -22.33 28.24 -23.88
CA PRO A 146 -22.08 27.96 -22.46
C PRO A 146 -22.45 29.17 -21.58
N VAL A 147 -23.66 29.66 -21.69
CA VAL A 147 -24.17 30.76 -20.89
C VAL A 147 -24.91 30.31 -19.65
N SER A 148 -24.93 31.14 -18.63
CA SER A 148 -25.45 30.85 -17.29
C SER A 148 -26.92 30.39 -17.21
N THR A 149 -27.68 30.50 -18.30
CA THR A 149 -29.08 30.07 -18.38
C THR A 149 -29.25 28.60 -18.82
N THR A 150 -28.20 27.99 -19.34
CA THR A 150 -28.24 26.57 -19.74
C THR A 150 -28.07 25.72 -18.50
N ARG A 151 -29.03 24.84 -18.23
CA ARG A 151 -28.91 23.89 -17.11
C ARG A 151 -27.76 22.93 -17.37
N LEU A 152 -27.03 22.57 -16.32
CA LEU A 152 -25.97 21.55 -16.40
C LEU A 152 -26.51 20.23 -16.98
N ALA A 153 -27.76 19.87 -16.63
CA ALA A 153 -28.44 18.69 -17.15
C ALA A 153 -28.61 18.67 -18.68
N ASP A 154 -28.68 19.85 -19.32
CA ASP A 154 -28.84 19.95 -20.78
C ASP A 154 -27.50 19.73 -21.51
N ARG A 155 -26.39 19.57 -20.78
CA ARG A 155 -25.02 19.31 -21.24
C ARG A 155 -24.40 18.07 -20.65
N GLN A 156 -25.22 17.20 -20.12
CA GLN A 156 -24.80 15.96 -19.52
C GLN A 156 -25.09 14.81 -20.48
N VAL A 157 -24.09 13.94 -20.64
CA VAL A 157 -24.24 12.64 -21.27
C VAL A 157 -24.07 11.60 -20.19
N THR A 158 -25.04 10.72 -20.06
CA THR A 158 -24.98 9.59 -19.12
C THR A 158 -24.74 8.33 -19.92
N VAL A 159 -23.62 7.65 -19.61
CA VAL A 159 -23.28 6.36 -20.20
C VAL A 159 -23.43 5.28 -19.14
N LEU A 160 -24.28 4.31 -19.41
CA LEU A 160 -24.38 3.11 -18.58
C LEU A 160 -23.26 2.16 -18.99
N LEU A 161 -22.36 1.85 -18.05
CA LEU A 161 -21.32 0.86 -18.25
C LEU A 161 -21.92 -0.52 -17.95
N GLU A 162 -21.82 -1.44 -18.92
CA GLU A 162 -22.33 -2.81 -18.83
C GLU A 162 -21.22 -3.81 -19.15
N GLY A 163 -21.42 -5.07 -18.75
CA GLY A 163 -20.53 -6.17 -19.09
C GLY A 163 -19.21 -6.20 -18.33
N GLY A 164 -19.07 -5.35 -17.31
CA GLY A 164 -17.92 -5.40 -16.39
C GLY A 164 -17.95 -6.65 -15.51
N SER A 165 -16.77 -7.10 -15.09
CA SER A 165 -16.58 -8.15 -14.10
C SER A 165 -15.47 -7.75 -13.16
N ASP A 166 -15.66 -7.99 -11.87
CA ASP A 166 -14.60 -7.75 -10.86
C ASP A 166 -13.42 -8.73 -10.99
N GLY A 167 -13.51 -9.67 -11.93
CA GLY A 167 -12.56 -10.75 -12.05
C GLY A 167 -12.74 -11.79 -10.93
N ASN A 168 -11.84 -12.75 -10.88
CA ASN A 168 -11.79 -13.73 -9.80
C ASN A 168 -10.92 -13.19 -8.66
N ALA A 169 -11.29 -13.49 -7.42
CA ALA A 169 -10.41 -13.24 -6.28
C ALA A 169 -9.09 -14.00 -6.48
N PRO A 170 -7.92 -13.39 -6.20
CA PRO A 170 -6.64 -14.08 -6.33
C PRO A 170 -6.58 -15.29 -5.39
N GLY A 171 -6.14 -16.41 -5.93
CA GLY A 171 -5.94 -17.66 -5.19
C GLY A 171 -4.49 -17.80 -4.70
N VAL A 172 -4.14 -19.02 -4.31
CA VAL A 172 -2.80 -19.33 -3.77
C VAL A 172 -1.71 -19.03 -4.80
N SER A 173 -1.90 -19.41 -6.07
CA SER A 173 -0.90 -19.20 -7.13
C SER A 173 -0.63 -17.73 -7.39
N GLU A 174 -1.65 -16.88 -7.39
CA GLU A 174 -1.50 -15.45 -7.63
C GLU A 174 -0.76 -14.76 -6.47
N TYR A 175 -0.98 -15.18 -5.23
CA TYR A 175 -0.24 -14.66 -4.07
C TYR A 175 1.18 -15.22 -3.98
N THR A 176 1.36 -16.53 -4.19
CA THR A 176 2.68 -17.16 -4.06
C THR A 176 3.57 -16.86 -5.26
N GLY A 177 2.96 -16.76 -6.42
CA GLY A 177 3.63 -16.57 -7.70
C GLY A 177 4.06 -17.89 -8.34
N ASP A 178 4.03 -17.89 -9.65
CA ASP A 178 4.58 -18.97 -10.47
C ASP A 178 5.90 -18.49 -11.07
N PRO A 179 6.95 -19.30 -11.04
CA PRO A 179 8.16 -18.97 -11.78
C PRO A 179 7.82 -19.04 -13.28
N LEU A 180 7.93 -17.91 -13.97
CA LEU A 180 7.90 -17.95 -15.44
C LEU A 180 9.02 -18.85 -15.92
N ASN A 181 8.72 -19.78 -16.82
CA ASN A 181 9.78 -20.57 -17.39
C ASN A 181 10.66 -19.66 -18.28
N PHE A 182 11.93 -20.02 -18.41
CA PHE A 182 12.91 -19.21 -19.17
C PHE A 182 12.50 -18.99 -20.65
N THR A 183 11.72 -19.91 -21.22
CA THR A 183 11.20 -19.81 -22.60
C THR A 183 10.15 -18.71 -22.70
N ASP A 184 9.28 -18.55 -21.69
CA ASP A 184 8.27 -17.49 -21.69
C ASP A 184 8.92 -16.11 -21.54
N TYR A 185 9.96 -15.99 -20.72
CA TYR A 185 10.75 -14.78 -20.59
C TYR A 185 11.49 -14.42 -21.91
N GLN A 186 12.04 -15.40 -22.62
CA GLN A 186 12.66 -15.17 -23.93
C GLN A 186 11.67 -14.68 -24.99
N ASN A 187 10.44 -15.19 -24.94
CA ASN A 187 9.37 -14.81 -25.88
C ASN A 187 8.72 -13.48 -25.54
N ASN A 188 8.76 -13.07 -24.27
CA ASN A 188 8.21 -11.80 -23.79
C ASN A 188 9.18 -11.14 -22.79
N PRO A 189 10.24 -10.48 -23.27
CA PRO A 189 11.25 -9.86 -22.38
C PRO A 189 10.73 -8.68 -21.55
N THR A 190 9.52 -8.21 -21.80
CA THR A 190 8.84 -7.20 -20.94
C THR A 190 8.05 -7.84 -19.80
N ALA A 191 7.81 -9.14 -19.85
CA ALA A 191 7.22 -9.85 -18.72
C ALA A 191 8.22 -9.92 -17.55
N LEU A 192 7.76 -9.65 -16.35
CA LEU A 192 8.59 -9.88 -15.17
C LEU A 192 8.85 -11.40 -15.05
N PRO A 193 10.11 -11.81 -14.77
CA PRO A 193 10.47 -13.23 -14.69
C PRO A 193 9.78 -13.96 -13.55
N PHE A 194 9.23 -13.23 -12.59
CA PHE A 194 8.49 -13.75 -11.45
C PHE A 194 7.29 -12.86 -11.13
N ASN A 195 6.24 -13.43 -10.60
CA ASN A 195 5.05 -12.74 -10.10
C ASN A 195 4.80 -13.09 -8.62
N GLY A 196 3.78 -12.49 -8.01
CA GLY A 196 3.41 -12.75 -6.63
C GLY A 196 4.57 -12.56 -5.65
N LEU A 197 4.62 -13.39 -4.61
CA LEU A 197 5.64 -13.35 -3.55
C LEU A 197 7.06 -13.65 -4.07
N LEU A 198 7.19 -14.46 -5.13
CA LEU A 198 8.47 -14.77 -5.75
C LEU A 198 9.15 -13.52 -6.35
N ALA A 199 8.39 -12.56 -6.85
CA ALA A 199 8.95 -11.31 -7.36
C ALA A 199 9.71 -10.51 -6.29
N PHE A 200 9.37 -10.69 -5.02
CA PHE A 200 10.03 -10.02 -3.91
C PHE A 200 11.38 -10.63 -3.52
N GLU A 201 11.72 -11.81 -4.03
CA GLU A 201 13.03 -12.43 -3.73
C GLU A 201 14.21 -11.64 -4.29
N SER A 202 13.97 -10.87 -5.35
CA SER A 202 14.98 -10.00 -5.98
C SER A 202 15.05 -8.59 -5.40
N VAL A 203 14.26 -8.29 -4.36
CA VAL A 203 14.18 -6.93 -3.76
C VAL A 203 14.70 -6.99 -2.33
N ASP A 204 15.88 -6.46 -2.07
CA ASP A 204 16.55 -6.57 -0.77
C ASP A 204 15.98 -5.66 0.32
N ASP A 205 15.33 -4.54 -0.03
CA ASP A 205 14.88 -3.51 0.92
C ASP A 205 13.59 -3.85 1.68
N ILE A 206 12.99 -5.02 1.42
CA ILE A 206 11.76 -5.43 2.08
C ILE A 206 12.05 -5.97 3.48
N SER A 207 11.41 -5.42 4.52
CA SER A 207 11.49 -5.90 5.90
C SER A 207 10.14 -6.39 6.46
N ILE A 208 9.02 -5.96 5.86
CA ILE A 208 7.66 -6.31 6.30
C ILE A 208 6.91 -6.87 5.10
N VAL A 209 6.29 -8.02 5.28
CA VAL A 209 5.50 -8.68 4.24
C VAL A 209 4.08 -8.93 4.76
N ALA A 210 3.08 -8.67 3.93
CA ALA A 210 1.69 -8.96 4.23
C ALA A 210 0.95 -9.31 2.93
N ALA A 211 -0.11 -10.11 3.04
CA ALA A 211 -1.02 -10.42 1.94
C ALA A 211 -2.45 -10.02 2.33
N PRO A 212 -2.76 -8.71 2.40
CA PRO A 212 -4.10 -8.26 2.73
C PRO A 212 -5.07 -8.75 1.66
N GLY A 213 -6.19 -9.32 2.10
CA GLY A 213 -7.16 -9.94 1.19
C GLY A 213 -7.02 -11.45 1.03
N SER A 214 -5.90 -12.06 1.41
CA SER A 214 -5.72 -13.52 1.37
C SER A 214 -6.75 -14.30 2.21
N SER A 215 -7.35 -13.62 3.18
CA SER A 215 -8.39 -14.16 4.07
C SER A 215 -9.82 -13.69 3.72
N THR A 216 -10.00 -12.82 2.70
CA THR A 216 -11.32 -12.26 2.32
C THR A 216 -12.20 -13.24 1.56
N GLY A 217 -11.65 -14.23 0.90
CA GLY A 217 -12.40 -15.28 0.22
C GLY A 217 -13.36 -16.06 1.11
N TRP A 218 -13.20 -15.94 2.42
CA TRP A 218 -14.13 -16.41 3.42
C TRP A 218 -15.54 -15.80 3.31
N LEU A 219 -15.64 -14.52 2.89
CA LEU A 219 -16.92 -13.81 2.78
C LEU A 219 -17.62 -13.96 1.41
N GLY A 220 -17.05 -14.73 0.48
CA GLY A 220 -17.62 -14.93 -0.85
C GLY A 220 -18.97 -15.61 -0.80
N THR A 221 -20.00 -14.98 -1.37
CA THR A 221 -21.34 -15.56 -1.56
C THR A 221 -21.24 -16.79 -2.44
N GLY A 222 -21.25 -17.97 -1.82
CA GLY A 222 -21.24 -19.26 -2.52
C GLY A 222 -19.96 -20.09 -2.42
N GLY A 223 -18.91 -19.58 -1.73
CA GLY A 223 -17.71 -20.35 -1.44
C GLY A 223 -17.88 -21.25 -0.20
N ASP A 224 -17.28 -22.45 -0.24
CA ASP A 224 -17.16 -23.28 0.94
C ASP A 224 -16.19 -22.63 1.94
N SER A 225 -16.67 -22.33 3.13
CA SER A 225 -15.91 -21.68 4.19
C SER A 225 -14.64 -22.47 4.58
N ALA A 226 -14.67 -23.78 4.47
CA ALA A 226 -13.52 -24.63 4.73
C ALA A 226 -12.41 -24.44 3.69
N THR A 227 -12.77 -24.31 2.41
CA THR A 227 -11.83 -24.07 1.32
C THR A 227 -11.18 -22.69 1.45
N ALA A 228 -11.94 -21.66 1.81
CA ALA A 228 -11.40 -20.30 2.01
C ALA A 228 -10.43 -20.25 3.21
N ALA A 229 -10.73 -20.93 4.31
CA ALA A 229 -9.83 -21.05 5.44
C ALA A 229 -8.55 -21.82 5.09
N GLN A 230 -8.63 -22.83 4.25
CA GLN A 230 -7.48 -23.55 3.74
C GLN A 230 -6.61 -22.65 2.87
N ILE A 231 -7.17 -21.90 1.93
CA ILE A 231 -6.45 -20.95 1.08
C ILE A 231 -5.71 -19.91 1.95
N ALA A 232 -6.38 -19.33 2.93
CA ALA A 232 -5.75 -18.39 3.86
C ALA A 232 -4.59 -19.02 4.63
N GLN A 233 -4.71 -20.29 5.03
CA GLN A 233 -3.65 -21.05 5.67
C GLN A 233 -2.46 -21.32 4.73
N GLU A 234 -2.71 -21.66 3.48
CA GLU A 234 -1.67 -21.93 2.49
C GLU A 234 -0.89 -20.66 2.17
N ILE A 235 -1.58 -19.54 1.94
CA ILE A 235 -0.95 -18.24 1.69
C ILE A 235 -0.15 -17.77 2.91
N SER A 236 -0.70 -17.90 4.11
CA SER A 236 0.04 -17.59 5.35
C SER A 236 1.31 -18.44 5.49
N GLY A 237 1.23 -19.72 5.11
CA GLY A 237 2.39 -20.61 5.09
C GLY A 237 3.46 -20.18 4.09
N ALA A 238 3.05 -19.73 2.92
CA ALA A 238 3.97 -19.22 1.91
C ALA A 238 4.67 -17.93 2.39
N LEU A 239 3.94 -17.02 3.02
CA LEU A 239 4.51 -15.80 3.62
C LEU A 239 5.56 -16.13 4.68
N ILE A 240 5.27 -17.09 5.57
CA ILE A 240 6.21 -17.54 6.61
C ILE A 240 7.47 -18.11 5.97
N THR A 241 7.31 -19.08 5.05
CA THR A 241 8.43 -19.74 4.36
C THR A 241 9.30 -18.72 3.62
N HIS A 242 8.68 -17.73 2.96
CA HIS A 242 9.40 -16.65 2.29
C HIS A 242 10.22 -15.81 3.29
N CYS A 243 9.62 -15.42 4.42
CA CYS A 243 10.32 -14.61 5.42
C CYS A 243 11.47 -15.38 6.08
N GLU A 244 11.30 -16.67 6.34
CA GLU A 244 12.36 -17.54 6.87
C GLU A 244 13.50 -17.75 5.85
N LYS A 245 13.17 -17.91 4.56
CA LYS A 245 14.15 -18.01 3.47
C LYS A 245 14.94 -16.72 3.30
N MET A 246 14.26 -15.56 3.35
CA MET A 246 14.88 -14.25 3.13
C MET A 246 15.52 -13.64 4.38
N LEU A 247 15.39 -14.27 5.55
CA LEU A 247 16.00 -13.98 6.85
C LEU A 247 15.62 -12.63 7.48
N TYR A 248 15.67 -11.52 6.72
CA TYR A 248 15.53 -10.15 7.27
C TYR A 248 14.10 -9.61 7.17
N ARG A 249 13.11 -10.48 6.94
CA ARG A 249 11.70 -10.13 6.76
C ARG A 249 10.83 -10.73 7.84
N VAL A 250 9.70 -10.08 8.12
CA VAL A 250 8.68 -10.60 9.04
C VAL A 250 7.31 -10.43 8.41
N ALA A 251 6.48 -11.49 8.48
CA ALA A 251 5.13 -11.50 7.97
C ALA A 251 4.11 -10.99 9.00
N ALA A 252 3.26 -10.06 8.58
CA ALA A 252 2.03 -9.73 9.28
C ALA A 252 0.90 -10.59 8.70
N LEU A 253 0.27 -11.40 9.55
CA LEU A 253 -0.74 -12.39 9.16
C LEU A 253 -2.12 -11.97 9.66
N ASP A 254 -3.13 -12.22 8.83
CA ASP A 254 -4.54 -12.06 9.15
C ASP A 254 -5.18 -13.39 9.54
N THR A 255 -6.10 -13.36 10.49
CA THR A 255 -7.08 -14.42 10.64
C THR A 255 -8.19 -14.24 9.61
N PRO A 256 -8.88 -15.30 9.17
CA PRO A 256 -10.14 -15.15 8.43
C PRO A 256 -11.17 -14.30 9.18
N ALA A 257 -12.06 -13.67 8.42
CA ALA A 257 -13.15 -12.86 8.97
C ALA A 257 -14.12 -13.71 9.81
N GLN A 258 -14.83 -13.08 10.72
CA GLN A 258 -15.87 -13.69 11.57
C GLN A 258 -15.38 -14.86 12.47
N PHE A 259 -14.08 -14.99 12.63
CA PHE A 259 -13.54 -15.97 13.55
C PHE A 259 -13.90 -15.62 15.01
N LEU A 260 -14.25 -16.65 15.76
CA LEU A 260 -14.32 -16.58 17.22
C LEU A 260 -12.91 -16.63 17.83
N PRO A 261 -12.73 -16.25 19.09
CA PRO A 261 -11.42 -16.36 19.75
C PRO A 261 -10.74 -17.72 19.66
N ASP A 262 -11.53 -18.79 19.77
CA ASP A 262 -11.02 -20.17 19.70
C ASP A 262 -10.56 -20.51 18.26
N ASP A 263 -11.28 -20.05 17.23
CA ASP A 263 -10.91 -20.24 15.83
C ASP A 263 -9.60 -19.51 15.50
N ALA A 264 -9.42 -18.31 16.06
CA ALA A 264 -8.18 -17.54 15.90
C ALA A 264 -6.99 -18.22 16.56
N LEU A 265 -7.22 -18.86 17.70
CA LEU A 265 -6.21 -19.68 18.38
C LEU A 265 -5.86 -20.93 17.58
N ASP A 266 -6.85 -21.63 17.06
CA ASP A 266 -6.65 -22.80 16.21
C ASP A 266 -5.91 -22.46 14.93
N PHE A 267 -6.22 -21.30 14.32
CA PHE A 267 -5.50 -20.79 13.15
C PHE A 267 -4.01 -20.58 13.46
N ARG A 268 -3.69 -19.94 14.58
CA ARG A 268 -2.31 -19.71 15.03
C ARG A 268 -1.60 -21.03 15.33
N ASN A 269 -2.23 -21.98 15.98
CA ASN A 269 -1.62 -23.22 16.45
C ASN A 269 -1.20 -24.18 15.33
N LYS A 270 -1.68 -23.95 14.11
CA LYS A 270 -1.26 -24.74 12.93
C LYS A 270 0.17 -24.49 12.49
N ARG A 271 0.81 -23.42 12.95
CA ARG A 271 2.17 -23.04 12.54
C ARG A 271 2.93 -22.38 13.68
N SER A 272 4.26 -22.57 13.68
CA SER A 272 5.18 -21.90 14.58
C SER A 272 6.29 -21.24 13.76
N SER A 273 6.57 -19.97 13.98
CA SER A 273 7.62 -19.22 13.29
C SER A 273 8.04 -18.01 14.10
N THR A 274 9.32 -17.71 14.09
CA THR A 274 9.88 -16.48 14.65
C THR A 274 9.71 -15.28 13.69
N HIS A 275 9.41 -15.54 12.41
CA HIS A 275 9.33 -14.54 11.35
C HIS A 275 7.89 -14.17 10.97
N ALA A 276 6.93 -14.43 11.84
CA ALA A 276 5.54 -14.05 11.61
C ALA A 276 4.82 -13.64 12.89
N ALA A 277 3.82 -12.77 12.74
CA ALA A 277 2.92 -12.34 13.81
C ALA A 277 1.48 -12.31 13.29
N VAL A 278 0.54 -12.96 14.00
CA VAL A 278 -0.88 -13.00 13.65
C VAL A 278 -1.67 -11.97 14.44
N TYR A 279 -2.63 -11.32 13.80
CA TYR A 279 -3.47 -10.28 14.38
C TYR A 279 -4.96 -10.63 14.27
N TYR A 280 -5.70 -10.28 15.33
CA TYR A 280 -7.12 -10.55 15.48
C TYR A 280 -7.77 -9.50 16.41
N PRO A 281 -9.00 -9.08 16.19
CA PRO A 281 -9.92 -9.36 15.08
C PRO A 281 -9.73 -8.40 13.88
N TRP A 282 -10.65 -8.45 12.89
CA TRP A 282 -10.72 -7.50 11.79
C TRP A 282 -11.12 -6.10 12.27
N ILE A 283 -10.80 -5.10 11.45
CA ILE A 283 -10.97 -3.67 11.75
C ILE A 283 -12.15 -3.15 10.95
N THR A 284 -13.14 -2.57 11.61
CA THR A 284 -14.23 -1.87 10.95
C THR A 284 -13.81 -0.44 10.64
N VAL A 285 -13.91 -0.06 9.37
CA VAL A 285 -13.56 1.27 8.86
C VAL A 285 -14.72 1.87 8.07
N SER A 286 -14.63 3.16 7.73
CA SER A 286 -15.51 3.78 6.74
C SER A 286 -15.00 3.44 5.34
N HIS A 287 -15.88 2.90 4.51
CA HIS A 287 -15.57 2.69 3.10
C HIS A 287 -15.33 4.05 2.43
N PRO A 288 -14.23 4.23 1.68
CA PRO A 288 -13.79 5.56 1.21
C PRO A 288 -14.72 6.18 0.15
N VAL A 289 -15.59 5.38 -0.47
CA VAL A 289 -16.45 5.81 -1.57
C VAL A 289 -17.85 6.19 -1.08
N ASP A 290 -18.51 5.31 -0.36
CA ASP A 290 -19.92 5.43 0.04
C ASP A 290 -20.12 5.67 1.54
N ASN A 291 -19.02 5.73 2.31
CA ASN A 291 -19.02 5.88 3.76
C ASN A 291 -19.78 4.77 4.53
N THR A 292 -20.07 3.65 3.90
CA THR A 292 -20.60 2.48 4.60
C THR A 292 -19.55 1.86 5.52
N ARG A 293 -19.97 1.03 6.46
CA ARG A 293 -19.05 0.28 7.33
C ARG A 293 -18.49 -0.90 6.57
N LEU A 294 -17.17 -1.05 6.58
CA LEU A 294 -16.45 -2.14 5.94
C LEU A 294 -15.48 -2.77 6.94
N ASP A 295 -15.53 -4.09 7.07
CA ASP A 295 -14.54 -4.83 7.83
C ASP A 295 -13.37 -5.21 6.93
N VAL A 296 -12.16 -4.89 7.39
CA VAL A 296 -10.91 -5.10 6.63
C VAL A 296 -9.91 -5.89 7.46
N PRO A 297 -9.08 -6.73 6.80
CA PRO A 297 -8.06 -7.51 7.49
C PRO A 297 -6.98 -6.61 8.10
N PRO A 298 -6.47 -6.94 9.30
CA PRO A 298 -5.57 -6.07 10.05
C PRO A 298 -4.15 -5.98 9.50
N ALA A 299 -3.63 -6.95 8.72
CA ALA A 299 -2.20 -7.03 8.37
C ALA A 299 -1.66 -5.77 7.68
N ALA A 300 -2.42 -5.16 6.76
CA ALA A 300 -2.01 -3.92 6.10
C ALA A 300 -1.89 -2.75 7.09
N TYR A 301 -2.82 -2.64 8.04
CA TYR A 301 -2.75 -1.65 9.12
C TYR A 301 -1.54 -1.90 10.02
N MET A 302 -1.28 -3.18 10.33
CA MET A 302 -0.14 -3.57 11.17
C MET A 302 1.18 -3.22 10.49
N ALA A 303 1.34 -3.52 9.22
CA ALA A 303 2.52 -3.14 8.45
C ALA A 303 2.78 -1.62 8.51
N GLY A 304 1.74 -0.81 8.30
CA GLY A 304 1.83 0.65 8.42
C GLY A 304 2.13 1.14 9.86
N ILE A 305 1.59 0.48 10.88
CA ILE A 305 1.85 0.84 12.28
C ILE A 305 3.27 0.41 12.69
N TRP A 306 3.76 -0.73 12.23
CA TRP A 306 5.15 -1.13 12.46
C TRP A 306 6.11 -0.11 11.86
N ALA A 307 5.93 0.25 10.59
CA ALA A 307 6.75 1.27 9.93
C ALA A 307 6.68 2.63 10.65
N ARG A 308 5.50 3.05 11.10
CA ARG A 308 5.33 4.27 11.89
C ARG A 308 6.05 4.21 13.24
N SER A 309 5.98 3.07 13.94
CA SER A 309 6.66 2.85 15.22
C SER A 309 8.18 2.89 15.04
N ASP A 310 8.68 2.23 13.99
CA ASP A 310 10.10 2.19 13.66
C ASP A 310 10.66 3.58 13.38
N HIS A 311 9.96 4.34 12.56
CA HIS A 311 10.37 5.71 12.23
C HIS A 311 10.40 6.63 13.45
N ASN A 312 9.40 6.53 14.35
CA ASN A 312 9.25 7.44 15.48
C ASN A 312 10.03 7.02 16.73
N ARG A 313 10.24 5.74 16.93
CA ARG A 313 10.71 5.15 18.19
C ARG A 313 11.84 4.13 18.04
N GLY A 314 12.22 3.80 16.80
CA GLY A 314 13.17 2.73 16.47
C GLY A 314 12.57 1.32 16.52
N VAL A 315 13.22 0.39 15.83
CA VAL A 315 12.75 -1.00 15.64
C VAL A 315 12.68 -1.80 16.95
N ILE A 316 13.49 -1.44 17.95
CA ILE A 316 13.50 -2.08 19.29
C ILE A 316 12.17 -1.89 20.04
N LYS A 317 11.44 -0.81 19.76
CA LYS A 317 10.13 -0.55 20.37
C LYS A 317 9.10 -1.58 19.88
N ALA A 318 8.51 -2.33 20.80
CA ALA A 318 7.40 -3.22 20.46
C ALA A 318 6.24 -2.41 19.82
N PRO A 319 5.74 -2.80 18.64
CA PRO A 319 4.65 -2.10 17.97
C PRO A 319 3.29 -2.44 18.58
N ALA A 320 3.18 -2.28 19.90
CA ALA A 320 1.96 -2.43 20.68
C ALA A 320 1.71 -1.18 21.51
N ASN A 321 0.49 -1.03 22.02
CA ASN A 321 -0.03 0.19 22.60
C ASN A 321 0.03 1.35 21.57
N GLU A 322 -0.29 1.03 20.33
CA GLU A 322 -0.33 1.96 19.20
C GLU A 322 -1.76 2.10 18.70
N VAL A 323 -2.11 3.33 18.30
CA VAL A 323 -3.46 3.65 17.83
C VAL A 323 -3.66 3.11 16.41
N VAL A 324 -4.76 2.39 16.21
CA VAL A 324 -5.28 2.01 14.91
C VAL A 324 -6.10 3.19 14.36
N ARG A 325 -5.47 4.01 13.53
CA ARG A 325 -6.11 5.20 12.96
C ARG A 325 -7.23 4.79 12.02
N SER A 326 -8.27 5.63 11.94
CA SER A 326 -9.45 5.42 11.09
C SER A 326 -10.31 4.21 11.46
N ALA A 327 -9.99 3.46 12.53
CA ALA A 327 -10.87 2.41 13.03
C ALA A 327 -12.12 3.04 13.63
N LEU A 328 -13.28 2.57 13.21
CA LEU A 328 -14.60 2.90 13.77
C LEU A 328 -15.03 1.88 14.81
N ASP A 329 -14.61 0.63 14.64
CA ASP A 329 -14.89 -0.49 15.53
C ASP A 329 -13.95 -1.66 15.21
N PHE A 330 -14.14 -2.76 15.90
CA PHE A 330 -13.59 -4.07 15.56
C PHE A 330 -14.76 -5.04 15.32
N GLU A 331 -14.61 -5.93 14.36
CA GLU A 331 -15.56 -6.99 14.04
C GLU A 331 -15.98 -7.77 15.29
N THR A 332 -15.04 -8.06 16.17
CA THR A 332 -15.27 -8.69 17.48
C THR A 332 -14.64 -7.84 18.58
N ARG A 333 -15.43 -7.42 19.56
CA ARG A 333 -14.91 -6.70 20.72
C ARG A 333 -14.41 -7.66 21.78
N LEU A 334 -13.09 -7.74 21.90
CA LEU A 334 -12.44 -8.59 22.89
C LEU A 334 -12.48 -7.96 24.29
N ASN A 335 -12.82 -8.76 25.29
CA ASN A 335 -12.68 -8.40 26.68
C ASN A 335 -11.28 -8.78 27.24
N LYS A 336 -11.02 -8.41 28.49
CA LYS A 336 -9.74 -8.64 29.14
C LYS A 336 -9.42 -10.15 29.27
N ALA A 337 -10.40 -10.96 29.65
CA ALA A 337 -10.21 -12.41 29.85
C ALA A 337 -9.87 -13.12 28.52
N GLN A 338 -10.55 -12.77 27.44
CA GLN A 338 -10.25 -13.31 26.11
C GLN A 338 -8.83 -12.94 25.66
N GLN A 339 -8.40 -11.71 25.89
CA GLN A 339 -7.04 -11.30 25.57
C GLN A 339 -6.00 -12.03 26.44
N GLU A 340 -6.26 -12.21 27.74
CA GLU A 340 -5.38 -12.97 28.64
C GLU A 340 -5.22 -14.43 28.21
N LEU A 341 -6.17 -14.98 27.46
CA LEU A 341 -6.08 -16.29 26.84
C LEU A 341 -5.28 -16.27 25.53
N LEU A 342 -5.60 -15.33 24.64
CA LEU A 342 -5.07 -15.28 23.27
C LEU A 342 -3.62 -14.78 23.18
N ASN A 343 -3.32 -13.67 23.86
CA ASN A 343 -2.02 -13.01 23.71
C ASN A 343 -0.84 -13.87 24.17
N PRO A 344 -0.91 -14.62 25.29
CA PRO A 344 0.17 -15.56 25.67
C PRO A 344 0.45 -16.64 24.66
N GLN A 345 -0.54 -17.01 23.86
CA GLN A 345 -0.43 -18.00 22.79
C GLN A 345 0.06 -17.41 21.46
N GLY A 346 0.38 -16.12 21.38
CA GLY A 346 0.92 -15.46 20.19
C GLY A 346 -0.14 -14.91 19.23
N VAL A 347 -1.40 -14.78 19.65
CA VAL A 347 -2.42 -14.03 18.91
C VAL A 347 -2.43 -12.58 19.40
N ASN A 348 -2.02 -11.65 18.55
CA ASN A 348 -1.96 -10.24 18.90
C ASN A 348 -3.34 -9.59 18.80
N CYS A 349 -3.89 -9.21 19.94
CA CYS A 349 -5.24 -8.70 20.03
C CYS A 349 -5.33 -7.22 19.71
N LEU A 350 -6.38 -6.84 18.97
CA LEU A 350 -6.82 -5.47 18.80
C LEU A 350 -7.95 -5.20 19.79
N ARG A 351 -7.86 -4.10 20.54
CA ARG A 351 -8.81 -3.81 21.61
C ARG A 351 -9.22 -2.34 21.66
N PHE A 352 -10.46 -2.11 22.06
CA PHE A 352 -10.96 -0.79 22.39
C PHE A 352 -10.77 -0.48 23.89
N PHE A 353 -10.22 0.69 24.17
CA PHE A 353 -10.05 1.23 25.53
C PHE A 353 -10.78 2.56 25.66
N PRO A 354 -11.72 2.71 26.61
CA PRO A 354 -12.36 3.99 26.87
C PRO A 354 -11.30 5.07 27.17
N GLY A 355 -11.37 6.19 26.45
CA GLY A 355 -10.43 7.29 26.57
C GLY A 355 -9.12 7.17 25.77
N ALA A 356 -8.73 5.97 25.34
CA ALA A 356 -7.55 5.75 24.51
C ALA A 356 -7.89 5.31 23.07
N GLY A 357 -9.11 4.80 22.84
CA GLY A 357 -9.58 4.40 21.51
C GLY A 357 -9.20 2.97 21.12
N PHE A 358 -9.02 2.76 19.83
CA PHE A 358 -8.72 1.47 19.23
C PHE A 358 -7.20 1.25 19.18
N LEU A 359 -6.71 0.24 19.89
CA LEU A 359 -5.27 -0.02 20.06
C LEU A 359 -4.89 -1.44 19.66
N ILE A 360 -3.66 -1.58 19.17
CA ILE A 360 -2.98 -2.88 19.15
C ILE A 360 -2.53 -3.18 20.58
N TRP A 361 -2.88 -4.36 21.08
CA TRP A 361 -2.56 -4.76 22.44
C TRP A 361 -1.83 -6.10 22.52
N GLY A 362 -0.88 -6.27 21.60
CA GLY A 362 0.01 -7.43 21.52
C GLY A 362 1.12 -7.20 20.52
N ALA A 363 2.30 -7.76 20.77
CA ALA A 363 3.45 -7.73 19.87
C ALA A 363 4.29 -9.01 20.03
N ARG A 364 3.67 -10.14 19.79
CA ARG A 364 4.28 -11.46 19.83
C ARG A 364 4.41 -12.05 18.43
N THR A 365 5.42 -12.87 18.25
CA THR A 365 5.52 -13.79 17.11
C THR A 365 4.61 -14.99 17.33
N ILE A 366 4.44 -15.81 16.30
CA ILE A 366 3.79 -17.11 16.42
C ILE A 366 4.80 -18.22 16.78
N SER A 367 5.95 -17.87 17.38
CA SER A 367 6.95 -18.83 17.80
C SER A 367 6.56 -19.53 19.10
N ASP A 368 6.83 -20.82 19.16
CA ASP A 368 6.76 -21.62 20.38
C ASP A 368 8.06 -21.52 21.21
N ASP A 369 9.12 -20.94 20.64
CA ASP A 369 10.37 -20.67 21.32
C ASP A 369 10.24 -19.44 22.24
N PRO A 370 10.40 -19.59 23.56
CA PRO A 370 10.28 -18.48 24.51
C PRO A 370 11.34 -17.38 24.33
N GLU A 371 12.46 -17.66 23.67
CA GLU A 371 13.47 -16.64 23.38
C GLU A 371 13.02 -15.67 22.30
N TRP A 372 12.28 -16.18 21.32
CA TRP A 372 11.80 -15.45 20.14
C TRP A 372 10.33 -15.05 20.20
N LYS A 373 9.71 -15.11 21.37
CA LYS A 373 8.28 -14.79 21.51
C LYS A 373 7.92 -13.32 21.22
N TYR A 374 8.86 -12.40 21.31
CA TYR A 374 8.58 -10.98 21.08
C TYR A 374 8.91 -10.55 19.65
N LEU A 375 7.92 -9.98 18.98
CA LEU A 375 8.06 -9.47 17.62
C LEU A 375 9.15 -8.41 17.48
N SER A 376 9.25 -7.48 18.46
CA SER A 376 10.31 -6.45 18.46
C SER A 376 11.70 -7.06 18.53
N MET A 377 11.87 -8.18 19.26
CA MET A 377 13.16 -8.86 19.33
C MET A 377 13.55 -9.43 17.97
N ARG A 378 12.64 -10.19 17.30
CA ARG A 378 12.94 -10.74 15.97
C ARG A 378 13.23 -9.64 14.95
N ARG A 379 12.43 -8.57 14.94
CA ARG A 379 12.63 -7.45 14.01
C ARG A 379 13.93 -6.68 14.29
N TYR A 380 14.26 -6.50 15.55
CA TYR A 380 15.50 -5.84 15.94
C TYR A 380 16.74 -6.68 15.54
N PHE A 381 16.69 -7.99 15.74
CA PHE A 381 17.76 -8.87 15.28
C PHE A 381 17.86 -8.88 13.74
N ASN A 382 16.75 -8.90 13.00
CA ASN A 382 16.78 -8.76 11.55
C ASN A 382 17.45 -7.45 11.12
N TYR A 383 17.18 -6.35 11.83
CA TYR A 383 17.82 -5.07 11.58
C TYR A 383 19.33 -5.11 11.87
N LEU A 384 19.74 -5.68 13.00
CA LEU A 384 21.16 -5.81 13.35
C LEU A 384 21.90 -6.70 12.34
N GLU A 385 21.35 -7.88 12.06
CA GLU A 385 21.89 -8.85 11.12
C GLU A 385 22.07 -8.24 9.73
N LYS A 386 21.02 -7.60 9.18
CA LYS A 386 21.08 -6.94 7.87
C LYS A 386 22.08 -5.78 7.84
N SER A 387 22.08 -4.93 8.87
CA SER A 387 22.99 -3.79 8.93
C SER A 387 24.46 -4.20 9.00
N ILE A 388 24.76 -5.30 9.72
CA ILE A 388 26.12 -5.84 9.82
C ILE A 388 26.51 -6.50 8.50
N ASP A 389 25.61 -7.29 7.90
CA ASP A 389 25.83 -7.94 6.60
C ASP A 389 26.18 -6.90 5.52
N GLU A 390 25.31 -5.91 5.33
CA GLU A 390 25.53 -4.83 4.35
C GLU A 390 26.80 -4.00 4.69
N GLY A 391 27.03 -3.71 5.96
CA GLY A 391 28.18 -2.92 6.44
C GLY A 391 29.51 -3.64 6.33
N THR A 392 29.50 -4.96 6.12
CA THR A 392 30.74 -5.79 6.03
C THR A 392 30.94 -6.44 4.66
N GLN A 393 30.12 -6.14 3.65
CA GLN A 393 30.28 -6.71 2.30
C GLN A 393 31.63 -6.41 1.65
N TRP A 394 32.29 -5.30 2.01
CA TRP A 394 33.59 -4.96 1.54
C TRP A 394 34.69 -5.94 1.96
N VAL A 395 34.41 -6.81 2.95
CA VAL A 395 35.36 -7.84 3.47
C VAL A 395 35.57 -8.97 2.46
N VAL A 396 34.59 -9.21 1.60
CA VAL A 396 34.62 -10.32 0.66
C VAL A 396 35.72 -10.13 -0.36
N PHE A 397 36.56 -11.17 -0.53
CA PHE A 397 37.78 -11.19 -1.36
C PHE A 397 38.95 -10.39 -0.82
N GLU A 398 38.92 -9.82 0.37
CA GLU A 398 40.08 -9.25 1.03
C GLU A 398 41.00 -10.34 1.60
N VAL A 399 42.24 -9.97 1.87
CA VAL A 399 43.25 -10.90 2.43
C VAL A 399 42.86 -11.30 3.85
N ASN A 400 42.51 -12.56 4.05
CA ASN A 400 42.09 -13.09 5.34
C ASN A 400 43.23 -13.18 6.34
N GLY A 401 43.37 -12.15 7.19
CA GLY A 401 44.45 -12.03 8.16
C GLY A 401 44.13 -11.05 9.28
N PRO A 402 45.03 -10.92 10.29
CA PRO A 402 44.78 -10.14 11.51
C PRO A 402 44.35 -8.69 11.25
N ALA A 403 44.89 -8.03 10.23
CA ALA A 403 44.53 -6.66 9.89
C ALA A 403 43.06 -6.53 9.42
N LEU A 404 42.59 -7.52 8.64
CA LEU A 404 41.20 -7.58 8.22
C LEU A 404 40.27 -7.87 9.39
N TRP A 405 40.61 -8.81 10.25
CA TRP A 405 39.83 -9.17 11.44
C TRP A 405 39.65 -7.97 12.39
N ASP A 406 40.72 -7.18 12.62
CA ASP A 406 40.65 -5.94 13.40
C ASP A 406 39.75 -4.91 12.75
N ALA A 407 39.83 -4.75 11.42
CA ALA A 407 38.96 -3.81 10.70
C ALA A 407 37.49 -4.19 10.79
N VAL A 408 37.12 -5.48 10.60
CA VAL A 408 35.78 -5.99 10.78
C VAL A 408 35.27 -5.77 12.21
N ARG A 409 36.10 -6.15 13.20
CA ARG A 409 35.74 -5.96 14.61
C ARG A 409 35.43 -4.49 14.91
N HIS A 410 36.28 -3.55 14.51
CA HIS A 410 36.06 -2.12 14.75
C HIS A 410 34.81 -1.57 14.03
N THR A 411 34.54 -2.03 12.82
CA THR A 411 33.33 -1.64 12.07
C THR A 411 32.08 -2.05 12.83
N VAL A 412 31.99 -3.32 13.25
CA VAL A 412 30.88 -3.84 14.01
C VAL A 412 30.73 -3.22 15.39
N GLU A 413 31.87 -3.05 16.13
CA GLU A 413 31.88 -2.37 17.43
C GLU A 413 31.37 -0.93 17.32
N GLY A 414 31.75 -0.20 16.28
CA GLY A 414 31.29 1.17 16.05
C GLY A 414 29.78 1.25 15.84
N PHE A 415 29.20 0.33 15.08
CA PHE A 415 27.75 0.20 14.89
C PHE A 415 27.04 -0.14 16.21
N LEU A 416 27.47 -1.19 16.91
CA LEU A 416 26.87 -1.63 18.17
C LEU A 416 27.03 -0.60 19.32
N LEU A 417 28.07 0.20 19.31
CA LEU A 417 28.24 1.30 20.25
C LEU A 417 27.14 2.36 20.06
N ASN A 418 26.72 2.65 18.82
CA ASN A 418 25.63 3.56 18.56
C ASN A 418 24.30 2.97 19.02
N GLU A 419 24.08 1.68 18.80
CA GLU A 419 22.89 0.95 19.30
C GLU A 419 22.81 0.96 20.84
N TRP A 420 23.96 0.78 21.52
CA TRP A 420 24.01 0.88 22.96
C TRP A 420 23.74 2.32 23.46
N LYS A 421 24.33 3.34 22.80
CA LYS A 421 24.05 4.76 23.13
C LYS A 421 22.60 5.16 22.94
N SER A 422 21.90 4.57 21.97
CA SER A 422 20.48 4.79 21.74
C SER A 422 19.59 4.15 22.82
N GLY A 423 20.15 3.27 23.67
CA GLY A 423 19.42 2.52 24.69
C GLY A 423 18.76 1.24 24.18
N ALA A 424 19.04 0.83 22.93
CA ALA A 424 18.53 -0.43 22.40
C ALA A 424 19.23 -1.66 23.00
N LEU A 425 20.50 -1.50 23.41
CA LEU A 425 21.26 -2.50 24.13
C LEU A 425 21.36 -2.14 25.63
N LEU A 426 21.23 -3.14 26.49
CA LEU A 426 21.27 -3.00 27.94
C LEU A 426 22.71 -2.88 28.43
N GLY A 427 22.90 -2.45 29.70
CA GLY A 427 24.19 -2.38 30.37
C GLY A 427 24.62 -0.96 30.67
N ALA A 428 25.26 -0.76 31.84
CA ALA A 428 25.78 0.53 32.27
C ALA A 428 27.07 0.93 31.51
N LYS A 429 27.74 -0.06 30.90
CA LYS A 429 28.92 0.11 30.05
C LYS A 429 28.80 -0.67 28.77
N PRO A 430 29.48 -0.30 27.68
CA PRO A 430 29.38 -0.99 26.39
C PRO A 430 29.70 -2.48 26.48
N ASP A 431 30.68 -2.89 27.25
CA ASP A 431 31.11 -4.28 27.46
C ASP A 431 30.05 -5.18 28.13
N GLN A 432 29.04 -4.57 28.77
CA GLN A 432 27.86 -5.27 29.28
C GLN A 432 26.72 -5.36 28.25
N GLY A 433 26.77 -4.50 27.25
CA GLY A 433 25.74 -4.42 26.22
C GLY A 433 26.01 -5.30 25.00
N TYR A 434 27.27 -5.43 24.64
CA TYR A 434 27.67 -6.25 23.49
C TYR A 434 29.12 -6.70 23.58
N PHE A 435 29.45 -7.71 22.81
CA PHE A 435 30.86 -8.06 22.52
C PHE A 435 31.02 -8.43 21.05
N VAL A 436 32.20 -8.20 20.49
CA VAL A 436 32.58 -8.61 19.14
C VAL A 436 33.93 -9.33 19.22
N ARG A 437 33.98 -10.55 18.72
CA ARG A 437 35.22 -11.34 18.61
C ARG A 437 35.44 -11.71 17.16
N CYS A 438 36.54 -11.25 16.62
CA CYS A 438 36.97 -11.60 15.28
C CYS A 438 38.52 -11.68 15.37
N ASP A 439 39.02 -12.87 15.71
CA ASP A 439 40.42 -13.14 15.92
C ASP A 439 40.74 -14.62 15.70
N ALA A 440 42.02 -15.03 15.90
CA ALA A 440 42.44 -16.40 15.72
C ALA A 440 41.70 -17.43 16.61
N SER A 441 41.03 -17.00 17.69
CA SER A 441 40.24 -17.90 18.56
C SER A 441 38.87 -18.25 18.02
N THR A 442 38.36 -17.46 17.05
CA THR A 442 37.06 -17.68 16.43
C THR A 442 37.11 -18.57 15.17
N MET A 443 38.31 -18.83 14.67
CA MET A 443 38.56 -19.56 13.42
C MET A 443 39.51 -20.73 13.64
N THR A 444 39.18 -21.87 13.04
CA THR A 444 40.08 -23.02 12.95
C THR A 444 41.05 -22.87 11.76
N ALA A 445 42.09 -23.69 11.70
CA ALA A 445 42.95 -23.77 10.52
C ALA A 445 42.15 -24.15 9.25
N ASP A 446 41.19 -25.06 9.38
CA ASP A 446 40.30 -25.45 8.29
C ASP A 446 39.42 -24.26 7.81
N ASP A 447 38.98 -23.39 8.72
CA ASP A 447 38.24 -22.18 8.34
C ASP A 447 39.10 -21.24 7.51
N LEU A 448 40.32 -21.01 7.93
CA LEU A 448 41.30 -20.13 7.23
C LEU A 448 41.66 -20.72 5.86
N ASP A 449 41.93 -22.02 5.79
CA ASP A 449 42.30 -22.71 4.55
C ASP A 449 41.15 -22.71 3.53
N ASN A 450 39.88 -22.71 4.01
CA ASN A 450 38.67 -22.59 3.19
C ASN A 450 38.22 -21.13 2.97
N GLY A 451 39.01 -20.13 3.35
CA GLY A 451 38.71 -18.71 3.13
C GLY A 451 37.56 -18.20 4.00
N ARG A 452 37.19 -18.88 5.09
CA ARG A 452 36.14 -18.45 6.00
C ARG A 452 36.70 -17.47 7.04
N LEU A 453 36.00 -16.34 7.21
CA LEU A 453 36.19 -15.39 8.31
C LEU A 453 34.99 -15.50 9.25
N ILE A 454 35.23 -15.81 10.54
CA ILE A 454 34.16 -15.98 11.52
C ILE A 454 34.27 -14.87 12.57
N CYS A 455 33.26 -14.02 12.63
CA CYS A 455 33.06 -13.00 13.64
C CYS A 455 31.92 -13.39 14.57
N THR A 456 32.19 -13.54 15.86
CA THR A 456 31.18 -13.86 16.88
C THR A 456 30.73 -12.59 17.57
N ILE A 457 29.44 -12.34 17.52
CA ILE A 457 28.78 -11.15 18.06
C ILE A 457 27.75 -11.57 19.10
N GLY A 458 27.80 -10.94 20.28
CA GLY A 458 26.76 -11.11 21.28
C GLY A 458 26.18 -9.76 21.71
N VAL A 459 24.87 -9.67 21.85
CA VAL A 459 24.16 -8.45 22.21
C VAL A 459 23.15 -8.69 23.33
N ALA A 460 23.04 -7.75 24.26
CA ALA A 460 22.05 -7.73 25.32
C ALA A 460 20.90 -6.78 24.97
N ALA A 461 20.02 -7.21 24.06
CA ALA A 461 18.93 -6.39 23.57
C ALA A 461 17.85 -6.15 24.63
N ALA A 462 17.26 -4.96 24.68
CA ALA A 462 16.22 -4.58 25.59
C ALA A 462 14.88 -5.26 25.23
N LYS A 463 14.34 -6.09 26.14
CA LYS A 463 13.05 -6.74 25.96
C LYS A 463 11.91 -5.79 26.38
N PRO A 464 10.73 -5.83 25.73
CA PRO A 464 9.61 -5.00 26.10
C PRO A 464 9.03 -5.40 27.45
N ALA A 465 8.52 -4.40 28.24
CA ALA A 465 7.68 -4.66 29.40
C ALA A 465 6.26 -4.98 28.92
N GLU A 466 5.85 -6.23 29.03
CA GLU A 466 4.51 -6.68 28.64
C GLU A 466 3.51 -6.66 29.80
N PHE A 467 4.01 -6.88 31.03
CA PHE A 467 3.20 -6.92 32.23
C PHE A 467 3.69 -5.92 33.27
N VAL A 468 2.76 -5.14 33.83
CA VAL A 468 3.02 -4.24 34.96
C VAL A 468 2.25 -4.78 36.16
N ILE A 469 2.97 -5.20 37.20
CA ILE A 469 2.40 -5.77 38.42
C ILE A 469 2.57 -4.78 39.54
N PHE A 470 1.46 -4.28 40.09
CA PHE A 470 1.44 -3.46 41.28
C PHE A 470 1.12 -4.32 42.52
N ARG A 471 1.95 -4.23 43.53
CA ARG A 471 1.67 -4.81 44.86
C ARG A 471 1.29 -3.67 45.79
N ILE A 472 0.03 -3.58 46.13
CA ILE A 472 -0.50 -2.57 47.03
C ILE A 472 -0.83 -3.27 48.34
N SER A 473 -0.20 -2.85 49.45
CA SER A 473 -0.51 -3.33 50.81
C SER A 473 -1.02 -2.20 51.64
N GLN A 474 -1.94 -2.50 52.55
CA GLN A 474 -2.43 -1.55 53.55
C GLN A 474 -1.39 -1.43 54.66
N TRP A 475 -0.95 -0.22 54.93
CA TRP A 475 -0.10 0.09 56.07
C TRP A 475 -0.97 0.70 57.18
N THR A 476 -0.93 0.11 58.35
CA THR A 476 -1.48 0.72 59.58
C THR A 476 -0.44 1.66 60.13
N ALA A 477 -0.73 2.96 60.16
CA ALA A 477 0.13 3.91 60.84
C ALA A 477 0.14 3.55 62.35
N THR A 478 1.27 3.04 62.83
CA THR A 478 1.52 2.96 64.26
C THR A 478 1.68 4.37 64.77
N THR A 479 0.72 4.85 65.53
CA THR A 479 0.89 6.06 66.36
C THR A 479 2.02 5.80 67.33
N SER A 480 3.19 6.40 67.08
CA SER A 480 4.25 6.52 68.07
C SER A 480 3.73 7.40 69.17
N SER A 481 3.48 6.81 70.37
CA SER A 481 3.29 7.49 71.64
C SER A 481 4.61 8.09 72.09
#